data_262d6779141fce6070d7873befc0be34
#
_entry.id   262d6779141fce6070d7873befc0be34
#
_cell.length_a   1.000
_cell.length_b   1.000
_cell.length_c   1.000
_cell.angle_alpha   90.00
_cell.angle_beta   90.00
_cell.angle_gamma   90.00
#
_symmetry.space_group_name_H-M   'P 1'
#
loop_
_entity.id
_entity.type
_entity.pdbx_description
1 polymer ?
#
loop_
_entity_poly.entity_id
_entity_poly.type
_entity_poly.pdbx_seq_one_letter_code
_entity_poly.pdbx_strand_id
1 'polypeptide(L)'
;VYKRQVLFQRTSLAPVRVEPARGSLTDHFDPRDNIVRLSESVYGKTTVSALAVSAHELGHLQQYQTGSGLIKARGFLLPAIQYSPTLSYMSILMGIIFNISGLVWLGVLFFGLLVLFSFLTLPIELDASRRAIRMLEESGLLVSAEDKSGAQAVLRAAAMTYLAAAVTSLLQLFYYIGIARRR
;
A
#
# COMPACT_ATOMS: atom_id res chain seq x y z
N VAL A 1 -14.06 0.23 -20.17
CA VAL A 1 -14.97 1.35 -19.82
C VAL A 1 -16.24 0.83 -19.16
N TYR A 2 -16.95 -0.14 -19.75
CA TYR A 2 -18.24 -0.65 -19.26
C TYR A 2 -18.18 -1.25 -17.83
N LYS A 3 -17.23 -2.17 -17.55
CA LYS A 3 -17.13 -2.83 -16.23
C LYS A 3 -16.84 -1.85 -15.08
N ARG A 4 -16.11 -0.76 -15.35
CA ARG A 4 -15.84 0.30 -14.39
C ARG A 4 -17.08 1.13 -14.06
N GLN A 5 -17.89 1.46 -15.08
CA GLN A 5 -19.16 2.13 -14.85
C GLN A 5 -20.11 1.29 -14.02
N VAL A 6 -20.11 -0.04 -14.24
CA VAL A 6 -20.89 -0.99 -13.43
C VAL A 6 -20.46 -0.98 -11.97
N LEU A 7 -19.14 -0.92 -11.67
CA LEU A 7 -18.65 -0.80 -10.29
C LEU A 7 -19.17 0.46 -9.61
N PHE A 8 -19.10 1.63 -10.25
CA PHE A 8 -19.62 2.86 -9.67
C PHE A 8 -21.15 2.89 -9.55
N GLN A 9 -21.87 2.30 -10.49
CA GLN A 9 -23.33 2.27 -10.46
C GLN A 9 -23.90 1.30 -9.41
N ARG A 10 -23.16 0.23 -9.09
CA ARG A 10 -23.60 -0.81 -8.17
C ARG A 10 -22.95 -0.75 -6.78
N THR A 11 -22.06 0.20 -6.57
CA THR A 11 -21.44 0.47 -5.27
C THR A 11 -21.80 1.87 -4.80
N SER A 12 -21.75 2.12 -3.50
CA SER A 12 -22.01 3.42 -2.88
C SER A 12 -20.85 4.42 -3.05
N LEU A 13 -19.92 4.17 -3.99
CA LEU A 13 -18.79 5.03 -4.22
C LEU A 13 -19.17 6.28 -4.99
N ALA A 14 -18.74 7.44 -4.51
CA ALA A 14 -18.78 8.65 -5.32
C ALA A 14 -17.88 8.48 -6.55
N PRO A 15 -18.38 8.78 -7.76
CA PRO A 15 -17.61 8.60 -8.99
C PRO A 15 -16.34 9.44 -8.99
N VAL A 16 -15.21 8.84 -9.41
CA VAL A 16 -13.93 9.54 -9.58
C VAL A 16 -13.40 9.30 -11.00
N ARG A 17 -12.49 10.17 -11.43
CA ARG A 17 -11.79 9.99 -12.70
C ARG A 17 -10.86 8.78 -12.59
N VAL A 18 -10.78 8.01 -13.68
CA VAL A 18 -9.83 6.91 -13.79
C VAL A 18 -9.01 7.10 -15.06
N GLU A 19 -7.71 7.20 -14.90
CA GLU A 19 -6.75 7.55 -15.94
C GLU A 19 -5.70 6.44 -16.11
N PRO A 20 -5.10 6.31 -17.30
CA PRO A 20 -3.97 5.42 -17.49
C PRO A 20 -2.72 5.99 -16.82
N ALA A 21 -1.93 5.13 -16.19
CA ALA A 21 -0.58 5.42 -15.71
C ALA A 21 0.44 4.69 -16.59
N ARG A 22 1.59 5.32 -16.86
CA ARG A 22 2.69 4.68 -17.59
C ARG A 22 3.39 3.65 -16.70
N GLY A 23 3.84 2.56 -17.33
CA GLY A 23 4.59 1.49 -16.67
C GLY A 23 3.73 0.36 -16.13
N SER A 24 4.37 -0.58 -15.44
CA SER A 24 3.72 -1.74 -14.81
C SER A 24 3.71 -1.57 -13.29
N LEU A 25 2.65 -2.08 -12.63
CA LEU A 25 2.49 -1.99 -11.17
C LEU A 25 2.49 -0.55 -10.62
N THR A 26 2.01 0.39 -11.43
CA THR A 26 1.88 1.81 -11.07
C THR A 26 0.45 2.17 -10.70
N ASP A 27 -0.38 1.16 -10.49
CA ASP A 27 -1.76 1.31 -10.06
C ASP A 27 -1.83 1.99 -8.69
N HIS A 28 -2.65 3.04 -8.56
CA HIS A 28 -2.84 3.72 -7.28
C HIS A 28 -4.06 4.64 -7.28
N PHE A 29 -4.65 4.82 -6.11
CA PHE A 29 -5.56 5.92 -5.85
C PHE A 29 -4.76 7.13 -5.32
N ASP A 30 -4.90 8.28 -5.98
CA ASP A 30 -4.34 9.54 -5.55
C ASP A 30 -5.43 10.39 -4.83
N PRO A 31 -5.33 10.52 -3.49
CA PRO A 31 -6.32 11.28 -2.73
C PRO A 31 -6.21 12.80 -2.91
N ARG A 32 -5.08 13.33 -3.42
CA ARG A 32 -4.89 14.78 -3.64
C ARG A 32 -5.68 15.24 -4.85
N ASP A 33 -5.56 14.47 -5.95
CA ASP A 33 -6.25 14.76 -7.21
C ASP A 33 -7.64 14.10 -7.27
N ASN A 34 -7.95 13.22 -6.32
CA ASN A 34 -9.14 12.36 -6.29
C ASN A 34 -9.28 11.56 -7.60
N ILE A 35 -8.23 10.86 -7.97
CA ILE A 35 -8.11 10.10 -9.22
C ILE A 35 -7.60 8.70 -8.92
N VAL A 36 -8.15 7.70 -9.61
CA VAL A 36 -7.56 6.36 -9.69
C VAL A 36 -6.73 6.27 -10.95
N ARG A 37 -5.44 5.96 -10.81
CA ARG A 37 -4.54 5.71 -11.94
C ARG A 37 -4.25 4.24 -12.06
N LEU A 38 -4.42 3.70 -13.26
CA LEU A 38 -4.25 2.27 -13.55
C LEU A 38 -3.15 2.08 -14.60
N SER A 39 -2.24 1.16 -14.31
CA SER A 39 -1.12 0.81 -15.20
C SER A 39 -1.60 0.26 -16.55
N GLU A 40 -0.71 0.24 -17.53
CA GLU A 40 -1.00 -0.26 -18.89
C GLU A 40 -1.42 -1.74 -18.90
N SER A 41 -0.96 -2.52 -17.93
CA SER A 41 -1.35 -3.92 -17.76
C SER A 41 -2.76 -4.10 -17.19
N VAL A 42 -3.35 -3.05 -16.61
CA VAL A 42 -4.66 -3.06 -15.95
C VAL A 42 -5.68 -2.21 -16.68
N TYR A 43 -5.29 -1.02 -17.13
CA TYR A 43 -6.20 -0.07 -17.79
C TYR A 43 -6.81 -0.66 -19.05
N GLY A 44 -8.13 -0.69 -19.11
CA GLY A 44 -8.88 -1.22 -20.27
C GLY A 44 -8.85 -2.74 -20.43
N LYS A 45 -8.19 -3.48 -19.55
CA LYS A 45 -8.19 -4.95 -19.59
C LYS A 45 -9.42 -5.54 -18.92
N THR A 46 -9.78 -6.77 -19.36
CA THR A 46 -10.97 -7.49 -18.87
C THR A 46 -10.62 -8.76 -18.08
N THR A 47 -9.35 -8.98 -17.81
CA THR A 47 -8.88 -10.13 -17.04
C THR A 47 -9.29 -10.04 -15.57
N VAL A 48 -9.42 -11.18 -14.91
CA VAL A 48 -9.74 -11.24 -13.47
C VAL A 48 -8.70 -10.48 -12.64
N SER A 49 -7.42 -10.59 -12.99
CA SER A 49 -6.34 -9.85 -12.32
C SER A 49 -6.50 -8.35 -12.45
N ALA A 50 -6.79 -7.84 -13.65
CA ALA A 50 -7.00 -6.40 -13.87
C ALA A 50 -8.25 -5.89 -13.13
N LEU A 51 -9.31 -6.70 -13.05
CA LEU A 51 -10.49 -6.37 -12.26
C LEU A 51 -10.17 -6.32 -10.76
N ALA A 52 -9.41 -7.30 -10.25
CA ALA A 52 -9.01 -7.36 -8.85
C ALA A 52 -8.17 -6.14 -8.45
N VAL A 53 -7.16 -5.79 -9.25
CA VAL A 53 -6.32 -4.59 -9.01
C VAL A 53 -7.14 -3.31 -9.09
N SER A 54 -7.98 -3.14 -10.13
CA SER A 54 -8.85 -1.96 -10.24
C SER A 54 -9.79 -1.83 -9.05
N ALA A 55 -10.38 -2.93 -8.58
CA ALA A 55 -11.25 -2.93 -7.41
C ALA A 55 -10.48 -2.65 -6.12
N HIS A 56 -9.20 -3.04 -6.04
CA HIS A 56 -8.32 -2.71 -4.91
C HIS A 56 -8.11 -1.20 -4.78
N GLU A 57 -7.81 -0.51 -5.88
CA GLU A 57 -7.67 0.95 -5.89
C GLU A 57 -8.99 1.66 -5.53
N LEU A 58 -10.13 1.08 -5.94
CA LEU A 58 -11.44 1.54 -5.48
C LEU A 58 -11.69 1.23 -4.00
N GLY A 59 -11.07 0.18 -3.45
CA GLY A 59 -11.05 -0.10 -2.02
C GLY A 59 -10.36 1.01 -1.22
N HIS A 60 -9.21 1.51 -1.71
CA HIS A 60 -8.54 2.68 -1.14
C HIS A 60 -9.39 3.96 -1.25
N LEU A 61 -10.01 4.18 -2.39
CA LEU A 61 -10.96 5.27 -2.56
C LEU A 61 -12.10 5.20 -1.52
N GLN A 62 -12.68 4.01 -1.32
CA GLN A 62 -13.74 3.82 -0.33
C GLN A 62 -13.24 4.08 1.09
N GLN A 63 -12.04 3.61 1.45
CA GLN A 63 -11.42 3.91 2.74
C GLN A 63 -11.26 5.42 2.97
N TYR A 64 -10.87 6.14 1.92
CA TYR A 64 -10.72 7.60 1.97
C TYR A 64 -12.07 8.29 2.12
N GLN A 65 -13.07 7.92 1.31
CA GLN A 65 -14.41 8.52 1.36
C GLN A 65 -15.13 8.24 2.69
N THR A 66 -14.91 7.07 3.29
CA THR A 66 -15.48 6.72 4.61
C THR A 66 -14.69 7.30 5.78
N GLY A 67 -13.61 8.02 5.54
CA GLY A 67 -12.81 8.69 6.56
C GLY A 67 -12.07 7.74 7.50
N SER A 68 -11.60 6.59 7.01
CA SER A 68 -10.87 5.58 7.79
C SER A 68 -9.75 6.21 8.63
N GLY A 69 -9.74 5.94 9.94
CA GLY A 69 -8.72 6.45 10.86
C GLY A 69 -7.29 5.99 10.49
N LEU A 70 -7.15 4.76 9.97
CA LEU A 70 -5.86 4.23 9.53
C LEU A 70 -5.33 4.98 8.29
N ILE A 71 -6.18 5.33 7.33
CA ILE A 71 -5.78 6.15 6.16
C ILE A 71 -5.32 7.54 6.59
N LYS A 72 -6.00 8.15 7.56
CA LYS A 72 -5.58 9.45 8.12
C LYS A 72 -4.24 9.35 8.83
N ALA A 73 -4.03 8.31 9.65
CA ALA A 73 -2.76 8.06 10.32
C ALA A 73 -1.62 7.82 9.32
N ARG A 74 -1.86 7.03 8.25
CA ARG A 74 -0.90 6.85 7.16
C ARG A 74 -0.54 8.18 6.48
N GLY A 75 -1.55 8.99 6.14
CA GLY A 75 -1.35 10.30 5.52
C GLY A 75 -0.53 11.25 6.39
N PHE A 76 -0.75 11.24 7.72
CA PHE A 76 0.02 12.02 8.68
C PHE A 76 1.51 11.59 8.74
N LEU A 77 1.79 10.29 8.67
CA LEU A 77 3.16 9.77 8.72
C LEU A 77 3.90 9.90 7.38
N LEU A 78 3.20 10.05 6.27
CA LEU A 78 3.78 10.03 4.93
C LEU A 78 4.96 11.00 4.73
N PRO A 79 4.90 12.28 5.16
CA PRO A 79 6.03 13.21 5.03
C PRO A 79 7.26 12.76 5.82
N ALA A 80 7.07 12.24 7.03
CA ALA A 80 8.17 11.74 7.85
C ALA A 80 8.84 10.53 7.20
N ILE A 81 8.05 9.61 6.65
CA ILE A 81 8.56 8.39 6.01
C ILE A 81 9.33 8.68 4.72
N GLN A 82 8.99 9.73 4.00
CA GLN A 82 9.69 10.10 2.77
C GLN A 82 11.20 10.33 3.00
N TYR A 83 11.58 10.89 4.14
CA TYR A 83 12.97 11.21 4.49
C TYR A 83 13.62 10.19 5.43
N SER A 84 12.83 9.42 6.17
CA SER A 84 13.32 8.47 7.19
C SER A 84 14.36 7.47 6.69
N PRO A 85 14.25 6.84 5.50
CA PRO A 85 15.26 5.89 5.04
C PRO A 85 16.63 6.55 4.85
N THR A 86 16.66 7.71 4.20
CA THR A 86 17.91 8.46 3.96
C THR A 86 18.52 8.95 5.28
N LEU A 87 17.72 9.54 6.16
CA LEU A 87 18.17 10.01 7.47
C LEU A 87 18.67 8.85 8.33
N SER A 88 17.97 7.71 8.33
CA SER A 88 18.41 6.51 9.04
C SER A 88 19.77 6.04 8.55
N TYR A 89 19.89 5.82 7.24
CA TYR A 89 21.13 5.33 6.64
C TYR A 89 22.31 6.26 6.91
N MET A 90 22.13 7.56 6.66
CA MET A 90 23.19 8.56 6.86
C MET A 90 23.59 8.68 8.34
N SER A 91 22.62 8.68 9.25
CA SER A 91 22.90 8.76 10.68
C SER A 91 23.66 7.53 11.18
N ILE A 92 23.28 6.31 10.77
CA ILE A 92 23.99 5.08 11.14
C ILE A 92 25.39 5.10 10.56
N LEU A 93 25.55 5.41 9.27
CA LEU A 93 26.84 5.45 8.61
C LEU A 93 27.80 6.42 9.26
N MET A 94 27.37 7.65 9.49
CA MET A 94 28.18 8.71 10.12
C MET A 94 28.49 8.34 11.59
N GLY A 95 27.51 7.78 12.30
CA GLY A 95 27.73 7.31 13.67
C GLY A 95 28.78 6.20 13.76
N ILE A 96 28.85 5.33 12.75
CA ILE A 96 29.88 4.29 12.65
C ILE A 96 31.24 4.89 12.33
N ILE A 97 31.33 5.76 11.32
CA ILE A 97 32.60 6.36 10.86
C ILE A 97 33.25 7.22 11.96
N PHE A 98 32.46 8.09 12.60
CA PHE A 98 32.96 9.00 13.63
C PHE A 98 32.92 8.41 15.05
N ASN A 99 32.50 7.15 15.20
CA ASN A 99 32.36 6.50 16.50
C ASN A 99 31.45 7.25 17.48
N ILE A 100 30.35 7.81 16.97
CA ILE A 100 29.35 8.57 17.74
C ILE A 100 28.11 7.69 17.93
N SER A 101 27.98 7.05 19.10
CA SER A 101 26.87 6.13 19.39
C SER A 101 25.50 6.82 19.31
N GLY A 102 25.38 8.09 19.68
CA GLY A 102 24.15 8.87 19.60
C GLY A 102 23.61 9.01 18.17
N LEU A 103 24.50 9.12 17.15
CA LEU A 103 24.09 9.14 15.75
C LEU A 103 23.56 7.79 15.27
N VAL A 104 24.18 6.69 15.76
CA VAL A 104 23.68 5.34 15.44
C VAL A 104 22.26 5.15 16.00
N TRP A 105 22.02 5.55 17.26
CA TRP A 105 20.69 5.49 17.86
C TRP A 105 19.67 6.38 17.16
N LEU A 106 20.09 7.58 16.72
CA LEU A 106 19.23 8.46 15.92
C LEU A 106 18.81 7.78 14.61
N GLY A 107 19.73 7.10 13.95
CA GLY A 107 19.42 6.32 12.75
C GLY A 107 18.48 5.14 13.02
N VAL A 108 18.65 4.44 14.15
CA VAL A 108 17.73 3.39 14.60
C VAL A 108 16.33 3.96 14.83
N LEU A 109 16.22 5.15 15.42
CA LEU A 109 14.94 5.83 15.63
C LEU A 109 14.22 6.12 14.29
N PHE A 110 14.92 6.70 13.32
CA PHE A 110 14.36 6.96 12.00
C PHE A 110 13.93 5.68 11.29
N PHE A 111 14.72 4.61 11.40
CA PHE A 111 14.35 3.31 10.84
C PHE A 111 13.14 2.70 11.54
N GLY A 112 13.01 2.90 12.85
CA GLY A 112 11.85 2.48 13.63
C GLY A 112 10.53 3.12 13.16
N LEU A 113 10.57 4.38 12.72
CA LEU A 113 9.40 5.04 12.10
C LEU A 113 8.99 4.34 10.80
N LEU A 114 9.95 3.91 9.98
CA LEU A 114 9.69 3.16 8.75
C LEU A 114 9.04 1.79 9.05
N VAL A 115 9.54 1.10 10.07
CA VAL A 115 8.95 -0.17 10.52
C VAL A 115 7.52 0.04 11.00
N LEU A 116 7.28 1.06 11.84
CA LEU A 116 5.94 1.41 12.31
C LEU A 116 4.98 1.68 11.15
N PHE A 117 5.43 2.44 10.14
CA PHE A 117 4.64 2.71 8.94
C PHE A 117 4.33 1.42 8.15
N SER A 118 5.28 0.51 8.01
CA SER A 118 5.06 -0.77 7.33
C SER A 118 3.98 -1.60 8.02
N PHE A 119 3.99 -1.66 9.35
CA PHE A 119 2.96 -2.33 10.15
C PHE A 119 1.60 -1.62 10.09
N LEU A 120 1.58 -0.29 10.05
CA LEU A 120 0.34 0.48 9.87
C LEU A 120 -0.28 0.28 8.48
N THR A 121 0.57 0.12 7.46
CA THR A 121 0.12 -0.07 6.07
C THR A 121 -0.55 -1.43 5.87
N LEU A 122 -0.09 -2.48 6.53
CA LEU A 122 -0.59 -3.84 6.35
C LEU A 122 -2.12 -3.97 6.59
N PRO A 123 -2.72 -3.50 7.71
CA PRO A 123 -4.17 -3.56 7.88
C PRO A 123 -4.95 -2.71 6.87
N ILE A 124 -4.38 -1.61 6.37
CA ILE A 124 -4.98 -0.78 5.32
C ILE A 124 -5.11 -1.58 4.03
N GLU A 125 -4.04 -2.25 3.61
CA GLU A 125 -3.99 -3.06 2.39
C GLU A 125 -4.92 -4.28 2.46
N LEU A 126 -4.98 -4.93 3.62
CA LEU A 126 -5.88 -6.04 3.87
C LEU A 126 -7.36 -5.60 3.83
N ASP A 127 -7.69 -4.44 4.39
CA ASP A 127 -9.05 -3.89 4.34
C ASP A 127 -9.41 -3.44 2.92
N ALA A 128 -8.51 -2.79 2.18
CA ALA A 128 -8.73 -2.44 0.77
C ALA A 128 -9.03 -3.69 -0.07
N SER A 129 -8.26 -4.76 0.12
CA SER A 129 -8.47 -6.04 -0.57
C SER A 129 -9.82 -6.69 -0.22
N ARG A 130 -10.25 -6.63 1.04
CA ARG A 130 -11.58 -7.14 1.46
C ARG A 130 -12.71 -6.34 0.82
N ARG A 131 -12.58 -5.02 0.76
CA ARG A 131 -13.53 -4.13 0.09
C ARG A 131 -13.59 -4.40 -1.39
N ALA A 132 -12.44 -4.62 -2.04
CA ALA A 132 -12.34 -4.99 -3.44
C ALA A 132 -13.14 -6.25 -3.78
N ILE A 133 -12.95 -7.34 -3.02
CA ILE A 133 -13.70 -8.58 -3.23
C ILE A 133 -15.19 -8.36 -3.05
N ARG A 134 -15.60 -7.67 -2.00
CA ARG A 134 -17.02 -7.35 -1.75
C ARG A 134 -17.63 -6.55 -2.92
N MET A 135 -16.96 -5.51 -3.38
CA MET A 135 -17.43 -4.70 -4.51
C MET A 135 -17.56 -5.51 -5.79
N LEU A 136 -16.61 -6.41 -6.05
CA LEU A 136 -16.67 -7.29 -7.23
C LEU A 136 -17.83 -8.30 -7.13
N GLU A 137 -18.11 -8.83 -5.96
CA GLU A 137 -19.26 -9.72 -5.71
C GLU A 137 -20.58 -8.98 -5.88
N GLU A 138 -20.75 -7.84 -5.21
CA GLU A 138 -21.97 -7.00 -5.27
C GLU A 138 -22.26 -6.49 -6.68
N SER A 139 -21.22 -6.21 -7.46
CA SER A 139 -21.37 -5.77 -8.86
C SER A 139 -21.70 -6.90 -9.84
N GLY A 140 -21.57 -8.17 -9.42
CA GLY A 140 -21.76 -9.32 -10.30
C GLY A 140 -20.72 -9.44 -11.41
N LEU A 141 -19.54 -8.86 -11.23
CA LEU A 141 -18.44 -8.90 -12.20
C LEU A 141 -17.60 -10.17 -12.10
N LEU A 142 -17.70 -10.91 -10.98
CA LEU A 142 -17.17 -12.26 -10.83
C LEU A 142 -18.26 -13.26 -11.24
N VAL A 143 -18.10 -13.85 -12.41
CA VAL A 143 -19.15 -14.69 -13.01
C VAL A 143 -19.09 -16.12 -12.50
N SER A 144 -17.88 -16.59 -12.13
CA SER A 144 -17.67 -17.97 -11.68
C SER A 144 -16.94 -18.04 -10.32
N ALA A 145 -16.94 -19.22 -9.72
CA ALA A 145 -16.18 -19.50 -8.52
C ALA A 145 -14.66 -19.38 -8.79
N GLU A 146 -14.23 -19.71 -10.00
CA GLU A 146 -12.85 -19.60 -10.48
C GLU A 146 -12.43 -18.13 -10.57
N ASP A 147 -13.30 -17.24 -11.08
CA ASP A 147 -13.05 -15.80 -11.12
C ASP A 147 -12.85 -15.24 -9.72
N LYS A 148 -13.71 -15.64 -8.76
CA LYS A 148 -13.59 -15.23 -7.36
C LYS A 148 -12.28 -15.72 -6.75
N SER A 149 -11.95 -16.99 -6.93
CA SER A 149 -10.70 -17.59 -6.45
C SER A 149 -9.48 -16.90 -7.06
N GLY A 150 -9.52 -16.60 -8.36
CA GLY A 150 -8.47 -15.89 -9.06
C GLY A 150 -8.27 -14.46 -8.53
N ALA A 151 -9.35 -13.71 -8.33
CA ALA A 151 -9.28 -12.36 -7.75
C ALA A 151 -8.71 -12.39 -6.33
N GLN A 152 -9.15 -13.33 -5.49
CA GLN A 152 -8.63 -13.51 -4.14
C GLN A 152 -7.14 -13.89 -4.14
N ALA A 153 -6.71 -14.76 -5.06
CA ALA A 153 -5.32 -15.16 -5.17
C ALA A 153 -4.41 -13.97 -5.52
N VAL A 154 -4.82 -13.12 -6.47
CA VAL A 154 -4.08 -11.90 -6.85
C VAL A 154 -3.96 -10.94 -5.66
N LEU A 155 -5.06 -10.64 -4.98
CA LEU A 155 -5.07 -9.72 -3.84
C LEU A 155 -4.31 -10.28 -2.63
N ARG A 156 -4.37 -11.59 -2.41
CA ARG A 156 -3.57 -12.26 -1.38
C ARG A 156 -2.07 -12.19 -1.69
N ALA A 157 -1.67 -12.45 -2.95
CA ALA A 157 -0.28 -12.33 -3.37
C ALA A 157 0.24 -10.91 -3.16
N ALA A 158 -0.53 -9.88 -3.52
CA ALA A 158 -0.20 -8.49 -3.25
C ALA A 158 -0.04 -8.22 -1.73
N ALA A 159 -0.98 -8.68 -0.89
CA ALA A 159 -0.90 -8.52 0.55
C ALA A 159 0.34 -9.19 1.18
N MET A 160 0.78 -10.33 0.63
CA MET A 160 2.01 -11.00 1.10
C MET A 160 3.26 -10.16 0.86
N THR A 161 3.31 -9.31 -0.16
CA THR A 161 4.44 -8.40 -0.37
C THR A 161 4.56 -7.37 0.76
N TYR A 162 3.45 -6.84 1.25
CA TYR A 162 3.44 -5.92 2.40
C TYR A 162 3.83 -6.62 3.70
N LEU A 163 3.38 -7.88 3.89
CA LEU A 163 3.78 -8.68 5.04
C LEU A 163 5.30 -8.96 5.00
N ALA A 164 5.82 -9.36 3.84
CA ALA A 164 7.25 -9.60 3.67
C ALA A 164 8.07 -8.35 3.94
N ALA A 165 7.63 -7.18 3.44
CA ALA A 165 8.29 -5.90 3.70
C ALA A 165 8.29 -5.54 5.20
N ALA A 166 7.17 -5.75 5.90
CA ALA A 166 7.06 -5.48 7.33
C ALA A 166 7.98 -6.39 8.16
N VAL A 167 8.00 -7.70 7.85
CA VAL A 167 8.90 -8.65 8.52
C VAL A 167 10.36 -8.32 8.26
N THR A 168 10.73 -8.06 7.00
CA THR A 168 12.11 -7.72 6.63
C THR A 168 12.57 -6.44 7.31
N SER A 169 11.73 -5.40 7.34
CA SER A 169 12.06 -4.15 8.02
C SER A 169 12.22 -4.33 9.54
N LEU A 170 11.43 -5.20 10.17
CA LEU A 170 11.57 -5.52 11.58
C LEU A 170 12.90 -6.23 11.88
N LEU A 171 13.26 -7.23 11.06
CA LEU A 171 14.54 -7.94 11.20
C LEU A 171 15.73 -6.98 11.02
N GLN A 172 15.63 -6.08 10.05
CA GLN A 172 16.63 -5.04 9.81
C GLN A 172 16.74 -4.07 11.00
N LEU A 173 15.62 -3.70 11.64
CA LEU A 173 15.62 -2.88 12.84
C LEU A 173 16.40 -3.58 13.99
N PHE A 174 16.14 -4.86 14.22
CA PHE A 174 16.87 -5.61 15.24
C PHE A 174 18.37 -5.68 14.95
N TYR A 175 18.75 -5.83 13.69
CA TYR A 175 20.16 -5.77 13.28
C TYR A 175 20.79 -4.41 13.62
N TYR A 176 20.12 -3.29 13.31
CA TYR A 176 20.61 -1.94 13.62
C TYR A 176 20.69 -1.69 15.14
N ILE A 177 19.71 -2.17 15.92
CA ILE A 177 19.77 -2.12 17.38
C ILE A 177 20.98 -2.91 17.89
N GLY A 178 21.27 -4.07 17.29
CA GLY A 178 22.45 -4.87 17.62
C GLY A 178 23.77 -4.12 17.38
N ILE A 179 23.87 -3.35 16.29
CA ILE A 179 25.02 -2.46 16.02
C ILE A 179 25.10 -1.36 17.08
N ALA A 180 23.98 -0.68 17.37
CA ALA A 180 23.95 0.43 18.31
C ALA A 180 24.35 0.04 19.75
N ARG A 181 23.97 -1.18 20.19
CA ARG A 181 24.32 -1.70 21.53
C ARG A 181 25.78 -2.08 21.71
N ARG A 182 26.51 -2.32 20.63
CA ARG A 182 27.93 -2.72 20.67
C ARG A 182 28.88 -1.52 20.67
N ARG A 183 28.32 -0.32 20.65
CA ARG A 183 29.05 0.95 20.61
C ARG A 183 28.64 1.87 21.76
#